data_29653f5fbffc41c7e0a0d183a565a143
#
_entry.id   29653f5fbffc41c7e0a0d183a565a143
#
_cell.length_a   1.000
_cell.length_b   1.000
_cell.length_c   1.000
_cell.angle_alpha   90.00
_cell.angle_beta   90.00
_cell.angle_gamma   90.00
#
_symmetry.space_group_name_H-M   'P 1'
#
loop_
_entity.id
_entity.type
_entity.pdbx_description
1 polymer ?
#
loop_
_entity_poly.entity_id
_entity_poly.type
_entity_poly.pdbx_seq_one_letter_code
_entity_poly.pdbx_strand_id
1 'polypeptide(L)'
;NRELGKRDSMTTASTTDLALMAHLLRRAGFGADRDQLERYAEKSYEDVVDDLLNPERFDEPEDEVLSRFYPHLHANKDNPAVWNGRWFYRMVNTERPLEEKMTLFWHGVFATGWTKSEHTPTMVQHIQMLRTNGMANFRTLLLGISRDPAMIFWLDNNENHGSSINENYGREILELFSMGIGNYTEDDIKNAARAFTGWTYEQPIPLYPYGQRDVEFLFRADDHDNDEKTFLGHTGNLDGNDIIDIIATQEATARFIGRHLYNFFVADEAQVPAWSIEPPVDPAAIDDLVKTWMDSDADIRAVLRTLFTSDWFKAARFKRVKSPTEFVAAVLKLSGDYREPDTDLHKLEGTIVAMGQKLMDPPSVEGWHTGKEWIDGGTLTERVNYAINTLNDPEKPGVRAIVDRIRSGGDATSPAQFVDSLLDLVGPLELESETRDTLLAHAEKDGPLEWGSDESASASTERVVQLLTLVVSAREYQFN
;
A
#
# COMPACT_ATOMS: atom_id res chain seq x y z
N ASN A 1 -32.57 -26.52 -42.26
CA ASN A 1 -31.95 -27.35 -41.23
C ASN A 1 -30.73 -26.62 -40.67
N ARG A 2 -30.97 -25.97 -39.59
CA ARG A 2 -30.48 -26.22 -38.22
C ARG A 2 -29.02 -25.92 -37.99
N GLU A 3 -28.81 -24.85 -37.32
CA GLU A 3 -28.09 -24.99 -36.03
C GLU A 3 -28.50 -23.83 -35.14
N LEU A 4 -29.38 -24.18 -34.19
CA LEU A 4 -29.72 -23.41 -33.01
C LEU A 4 -28.79 -23.85 -31.87
N GLY A 5 -28.15 -22.91 -31.25
CA GLY A 5 -27.94 -23.02 -29.79
C GLY A 5 -26.65 -23.64 -29.31
N LYS A 6 -25.71 -22.80 -28.97
CA LYS A 6 -25.04 -22.90 -27.68
C LYS A 6 -25.16 -21.52 -27.01
N ARG A 7 -26.12 -21.38 -26.11
CA ARG A 7 -26.00 -20.42 -25.03
C ARG A 7 -24.89 -20.94 -24.14
N ASP A 8 -23.74 -20.29 -24.20
CA ASP A 8 -22.73 -20.46 -23.19
C ASP A 8 -23.39 -20.06 -21.85
N SER A 9 -23.49 -21.04 -20.95
CA SER A 9 -23.85 -20.82 -19.57
C SER A 9 -22.75 -19.94 -18.97
N MET A 10 -22.98 -18.67 -18.79
CA MET A 10 -22.19 -17.84 -17.88
C MET A 10 -22.22 -18.56 -16.54
N THR A 11 -21.10 -19.10 -16.14
CA THR A 11 -20.89 -19.67 -14.81
C THR A 11 -20.92 -18.46 -13.87
N THR A 12 -22.00 -18.27 -13.15
CA THR A 12 -22.04 -17.27 -12.06
C THR A 12 -20.99 -17.65 -11.05
N ALA A 13 -20.02 -16.78 -10.82
CA ALA A 13 -19.00 -16.95 -9.78
C ALA A 13 -19.67 -17.26 -8.44
N SER A 14 -19.12 -18.20 -7.68
CA SER A 14 -19.69 -18.52 -6.36
C SER A 14 -19.44 -17.37 -5.37
N THR A 15 -20.27 -17.25 -4.35
CA THR A 15 -20.07 -16.23 -3.28
C THR A 15 -18.72 -16.42 -2.58
N THR A 16 -18.24 -17.67 -2.49
CA THR A 16 -16.93 -18.02 -1.93
C THR A 16 -15.79 -17.43 -2.78
N ASP A 17 -15.91 -17.53 -4.11
CA ASP A 17 -14.91 -17.00 -5.03
C ASP A 17 -14.83 -15.47 -4.96
N LEU A 18 -15.97 -14.78 -4.85
CA LEU A 18 -16.04 -13.34 -4.67
C LEU A 18 -15.40 -12.87 -3.36
N ALA A 19 -15.63 -13.59 -2.25
CA ALA A 19 -15.05 -13.25 -0.96
C ALA A 19 -13.52 -13.43 -0.95
N LEU A 20 -13.00 -14.47 -1.60
CA LEU A 20 -11.58 -14.70 -1.75
C LEU A 20 -10.95 -13.65 -2.67
N MET A 21 -11.61 -13.30 -3.77
CA MET A 21 -11.18 -12.25 -4.68
C MET A 21 -11.16 -10.88 -4.00
N ALA A 22 -12.19 -10.57 -3.20
CA ALA A 22 -12.25 -9.35 -2.42
C ALA A 22 -11.10 -9.28 -1.38
N HIS A 23 -10.75 -10.40 -0.74
CA HIS A 23 -9.60 -10.49 0.15
C HIS A 23 -8.30 -10.17 -0.62
N LEU A 24 -8.05 -10.83 -1.75
CA LEU A 24 -6.87 -10.56 -2.58
C LEU A 24 -6.77 -9.08 -2.95
N LEU A 25 -7.85 -8.48 -3.47
CA LEU A 25 -7.83 -7.10 -3.96
C LEU A 25 -7.77 -6.06 -2.84
N ARG A 26 -8.20 -6.38 -1.62
CA ARG A 26 -7.94 -5.53 -0.44
C ARG A 26 -6.47 -5.55 -0.06
N ARG A 27 -5.82 -6.73 -0.12
CA ARG A 27 -4.43 -6.92 0.28
C ARG A 27 -3.44 -6.47 -0.81
N ALA A 28 -3.63 -6.93 -2.03
CA ALA A 28 -2.76 -6.61 -3.17
C ALA A 28 -3.10 -5.27 -3.86
N GLY A 29 -4.10 -4.55 -3.35
CA GLY A 29 -4.52 -3.25 -3.83
C GLY A 29 -5.22 -2.44 -2.74
N PHE A 30 -6.22 -1.66 -3.11
CA PHE A 30 -6.97 -0.77 -2.21
C PHE A 30 -8.47 -1.13 -2.15
N GLY A 31 -8.80 -2.40 -2.37
CA GLY A 31 -10.17 -2.87 -2.52
C GLY A 31 -10.66 -2.77 -3.96
N ALA A 32 -11.90 -3.20 -4.18
CA ALA A 32 -12.58 -3.14 -5.46
C ALA A 32 -14.08 -2.91 -5.25
N ASP A 33 -14.73 -2.18 -6.15
CA ASP A 33 -16.19 -2.11 -6.20
C ASP A 33 -16.78 -3.44 -6.72
N ARG A 34 -18.09 -3.59 -6.61
CA ARG A 34 -18.75 -4.85 -6.97
C ARG A 34 -18.56 -5.21 -8.44
N ASP A 35 -18.62 -4.26 -9.34
CA ASP A 35 -18.43 -4.50 -10.77
C ASP A 35 -17.01 -4.96 -11.08
N GLN A 36 -16.02 -4.40 -10.39
CA GLN A 36 -14.62 -4.85 -10.48
C GLN A 36 -14.46 -6.26 -9.94
N LEU A 37 -15.06 -6.58 -8.78
CA LEU A 37 -14.99 -7.93 -8.20
C LEU A 37 -15.59 -8.99 -9.13
N GLU A 38 -16.73 -8.71 -9.74
CA GLU A 38 -17.38 -9.61 -10.70
C GLU A 38 -16.50 -9.85 -11.92
N ARG A 39 -15.89 -8.79 -12.49
CA ARG A 39 -14.94 -8.94 -13.61
C ARG A 39 -13.70 -9.78 -13.26
N TYR A 40 -13.13 -9.57 -12.07
CA TYR A 40 -12.00 -10.37 -11.63
C TYR A 40 -12.39 -11.84 -11.36
N ALA A 41 -13.58 -12.08 -10.84
CA ALA A 41 -14.10 -13.42 -10.58
C ALA A 41 -14.47 -14.22 -11.86
N GLU A 42 -14.43 -13.60 -13.05
CA GLU A 42 -14.48 -14.31 -14.34
C GLU A 42 -13.18 -15.06 -14.65
N LYS A 43 -12.08 -14.72 -13.99
CA LYS A 43 -10.76 -15.35 -14.12
C LYS A 43 -10.50 -16.33 -12.96
N SER A 44 -9.54 -17.23 -13.15
CA SER A 44 -9.04 -18.01 -12.02
C SER A 44 -8.30 -17.12 -11.01
N TYR A 45 -8.25 -17.55 -9.76
CA TYR A 45 -7.52 -16.82 -8.72
C TYR A 45 -6.04 -16.65 -9.09
N GLU A 46 -5.43 -17.70 -9.62
CA GLU A 46 -4.04 -17.75 -10.06
C GLU A 46 -3.78 -16.80 -11.24
N ASP A 47 -4.70 -16.67 -12.19
CA ASP A 47 -4.59 -15.71 -13.30
C ASP A 47 -4.65 -14.27 -12.80
N VAL A 48 -5.50 -13.97 -11.80
CA VAL A 48 -5.55 -12.63 -11.20
C VAL A 48 -4.28 -12.32 -10.44
N VAL A 49 -3.72 -13.28 -9.68
CA VAL A 49 -2.40 -13.12 -9.04
C VAL A 49 -1.32 -12.87 -10.09
N ASP A 50 -1.36 -13.59 -11.23
CA ASP A 50 -0.39 -13.38 -12.32
C ASP A 50 -0.52 -12.00 -12.96
N ASP A 51 -1.74 -11.51 -13.18
CA ASP A 51 -1.98 -10.15 -13.68
C ASP A 51 -1.46 -9.08 -12.70
N LEU A 52 -1.71 -9.23 -11.41
CA LEU A 52 -1.23 -8.31 -10.37
C LEU A 52 0.31 -8.24 -10.33
N LEU A 53 0.98 -9.38 -10.52
CA LEU A 53 2.44 -9.47 -10.50
C LEU A 53 3.11 -8.98 -11.79
N ASN A 54 2.35 -8.75 -12.85
CA ASN A 54 2.88 -8.29 -14.14
C ASN A 54 2.17 -6.99 -14.59
N PRO A 55 2.36 -5.88 -13.83
CA PRO A 55 1.66 -4.61 -14.08
C PRO A 55 1.94 -4.03 -15.47
N GLU A 56 3.07 -4.36 -16.07
CA GLU A 56 3.47 -3.94 -17.42
C GLU A 56 2.52 -4.40 -18.54
N ARG A 57 1.58 -5.30 -18.25
CA ARG A 57 0.50 -5.73 -19.16
C ARG A 57 -0.65 -4.74 -19.24
N PHE A 58 -0.70 -3.77 -18.34
CA PHE A 58 -1.79 -2.81 -18.21
C PHE A 58 -1.28 -1.39 -18.42
N ASP A 59 -2.17 -0.51 -18.84
CA ASP A 59 -1.83 0.89 -19.04
C ASP A 59 -1.55 1.60 -17.71
N GLU A 60 -0.61 2.55 -17.73
CA GLU A 60 -0.41 3.44 -16.61
C GLU A 60 -1.53 4.47 -16.53
N PRO A 61 -1.93 4.88 -15.30
CA PRO A 61 -2.83 6.02 -15.18
C PRO A 61 -2.20 7.27 -15.82
N GLU A 62 -2.98 7.95 -16.66
CA GLU A 62 -2.51 9.16 -17.34
C GLU A 62 -2.31 10.32 -16.35
N ASP A 63 -1.09 10.46 -15.82
CA ASP A 63 -0.72 11.60 -14.95
C ASP A 63 -0.90 12.97 -15.66
N GLU A 64 -0.81 12.99 -16.99
CA GLU A 64 -1.07 14.19 -17.78
C GLU A 64 -2.50 14.72 -17.66
N VAL A 65 -3.48 13.85 -17.41
CA VAL A 65 -4.89 14.27 -17.26
C VAL A 65 -5.02 15.28 -16.12
N LEU A 66 -4.43 14.99 -14.95
CA LEU A 66 -4.41 15.94 -13.83
C LEU A 66 -3.72 17.26 -14.18
N SER A 67 -2.61 17.20 -14.90
CA SER A 67 -1.86 18.39 -15.31
C SER A 67 -2.62 19.24 -16.35
N ARG A 68 -3.38 18.62 -17.24
CA ARG A 68 -4.19 19.30 -18.24
C ARG A 68 -5.42 20.00 -17.65
N PHE A 69 -6.12 19.33 -16.77
CA PHE A 69 -7.33 19.88 -16.13
C PHE A 69 -7.00 20.89 -15.03
N TYR A 70 -5.87 20.70 -14.34
CA TYR A 70 -5.49 21.54 -13.20
C TYR A 70 -4.04 22.01 -13.28
N PRO A 71 -3.71 22.93 -14.24
CA PRO A 71 -2.33 23.41 -14.43
C PRO A 71 -1.77 24.10 -13.19
N HIS A 72 -2.61 24.65 -12.31
CA HIS A 72 -2.16 25.23 -11.03
C HIS A 72 -1.60 24.19 -10.04
N LEU A 73 -2.10 22.95 -10.07
CA LEU A 73 -1.51 21.84 -9.29
C LEU A 73 -0.12 21.47 -9.83
N HIS A 74 0.05 21.55 -11.15
CA HIS A 74 1.35 21.34 -11.77
C HIS A 74 2.34 22.47 -11.49
N ALA A 75 1.86 23.71 -11.36
CA ALA A 75 2.70 24.86 -11.03
C ALA A 75 3.19 24.85 -9.58
N ASN A 76 2.48 24.19 -8.67
CA ASN A 76 2.83 24.10 -7.24
C ASN A 76 3.59 22.81 -6.92
N LYS A 77 4.71 22.59 -7.63
CA LYS A 77 5.54 21.37 -7.50
C LYS A 77 6.21 21.21 -6.14
N ASP A 78 6.32 22.30 -5.37
CA ASP A 78 6.98 22.28 -4.06
C ASP A 78 6.05 21.88 -2.91
N ASN A 79 4.75 21.69 -3.20
CA ASN A 79 3.78 21.29 -2.18
C ASN A 79 3.57 19.76 -2.18
N PRO A 80 4.03 19.03 -1.15
CA PRO A 80 3.84 17.57 -1.07
C PRO A 80 2.36 17.15 -1.08
N ALA A 81 1.44 17.96 -0.55
CA ALA A 81 0.01 17.64 -0.54
C ALA A 81 -0.56 17.45 -1.96
N VAL A 82 -0.07 18.20 -2.93
CA VAL A 82 -0.46 18.05 -4.35
C VAL A 82 -0.05 16.68 -4.89
N TRP A 83 1.17 16.26 -4.58
CA TRP A 83 1.69 14.96 -5.02
C TRP A 83 1.03 13.79 -4.28
N ASN A 84 0.73 13.95 -3.00
CA ASN A 84 -0.04 12.99 -2.23
C ASN A 84 -1.46 12.82 -2.81
N GLY A 85 -2.12 13.92 -3.19
CA GLY A 85 -3.40 13.86 -3.89
C GLY A 85 -3.33 13.12 -5.23
N ARG A 86 -2.28 13.38 -6.03
CA ARG A 86 -2.03 12.64 -7.28
C ARG A 86 -1.80 11.14 -7.02
N TRP A 87 -1.10 10.80 -5.95
CA TRP A 87 -0.90 9.40 -5.59
C TRP A 87 -2.20 8.72 -5.18
N PHE A 88 -3.09 9.41 -4.45
CA PHE A 88 -4.45 8.90 -4.19
C PHE A 88 -5.24 8.69 -5.48
N TYR A 89 -5.18 9.64 -6.41
CA TYR A 89 -5.84 9.48 -7.72
C TYR A 89 -5.36 8.21 -8.45
N ARG A 90 -4.07 7.93 -8.41
CA ARG A 90 -3.51 6.67 -8.95
C ARG A 90 -4.05 5.46 -8.18
N MET A 91 -4.01 5.46 -6.84
CA MET A 91 -4.51 4.35 -6.02
C MET A 91 -5.97 3.99 -6.31
N VAL A 92 -6.80 4.99 -6.62
CA VAL A 92 -8.23 4.80 -6.92
C VAL A 92 -8.44 4.27 -8.34
N ASN A 93 -7.69 4.77 -9.34
CA ASN A 93 -7.98 4.59 -10.76
C ASN A 93 -7.04 3.62 -11.50
N THR A 94 -5.93 3.20 -10.88
CA THR A 94 -4.94 2.35 -11.57
C THR A 94 -5.49 0.96 -11.89
N GLU A 95 -5.09 0.44 -13.05
CA GLU A 95 -5.20 -0.99 -13.40
C GLU A 95 -3.99 -1.81 -12.89
N ARG A 96 -3.01 -1.14 -12.24
CA ARG A 96 -1.80 -1.71 -11.63
C ARG A 96 -1.82 -1.61 -10.09
N PRO A 97 -2.86 -2.13 -9.39
CA PRO A 97 -3.05 -1.84 -7.97
C PRO A 97 -1.91 -2.36 -7.07
N LEU A 98 -1.28 -3.48 -7.43
CA LEU A 98 -0.16 -4.04 -6.65
C LEU A 98 1.11 -3.18 -6.78
N GLU A 99 1.34 -2.54 -7.91
CA GLU A 99 2.46 -1.61 -8.10
C GLU A 99 2.37 -0.43 -7.11
N GLU A 100 1.20 0.20 -6.99
CA GLU A 100 0.98 1.28 -6.02
C GLU A 100 1.01 0.77 -4.57
N LYS A 101 0.52 -0.45 -4.34
CA LYS A 101 0.57 -1.08 -3.02
C LYS A 101 1.99 -1.39 -2.57
N MET A 102 2.83 -1.90 -3.48
CA MET A 102 4.25 -2.13 -3.22
C MET A 102 5.02 -0.83 -3.04
N THR A 103 4.65 0.23 -3.76
CA THR A 103 5.21 1.56 -3.54
C THR A 103 4.93 2.05 -2.12
N LEU A 104 3.69 1.89 -1.64
CA LEU A 104 3.32 2.24 -0.26
C LEU A 104 4.06 1.36 0.77
N PHE A 105 4.20 0.08 0.50
CA PHE A 105 4.95 -0.86 1.33
C PHE A 105 6.42 -0.41 1.50
N TRP A 106 7.12 -0.20 0.39
CA TRP A 106 8.53 0.19 0.44
C TRP A 106 8.73 1.59 1.00
N HIS A 107 7.78 2.51 0.81
CA HIS A 107 7.83 3.82 1.47
C HIS A 107 7.72 3.69 3.00
N GLY A 108 7.09 2.64 3.51
CA GLY A 108 7.08 2.33 4.94
C GLY A 108 8.39 1.70 5.44
N VAL A 109 9.02 0.84 4.64
CA VAL A 109 10.29 0.16 4.99
C VAL A 109 11.50 1.08 4.80
N PHE A 110 11.60 1.75 3.64
CA PHE A 110 12.67 2.73 3.35
C PHE A 110 12.22 4.14 3.69
N ALA A 111 11.81 4.33 4.94
CA ALA A 111 11.20 5.53 5.42
C ALA A 111 12.11 6.76 5.27
N THR A 112 11.73 7.65 4.35
CA THR A 112 12.47 8.88 4.02
C THR A 112 11.53 10.06 4.17
N GLY A 113 11.93 11.07 4.98
CA GLY A 113 11.07 12.19 5.35
C GLY A 113 11.36 13.46 4.56
N TRP A 114 10.28 14.09 4.06
CA TRP A 114 10.32 15.38 3.39
C TRP A 114 10.79 16.50 4.32
N THR A 115 10.44 16.45 5.60
CA THR A 115 10.69 17.53 6.58
C THR A 115 12.17 17.90 6.71
N LYS A 116 13.11 16.97 6.46
CA LYS A 116 14.53 17.27 6.53
C LYS A 116 15.02 18.04 5.31
N SER A 117 14.57 17.65 4.10
CA SER A 117 15.06 18.25 2.85
C SER A 117 14.22 19.44 2.38
N GLU A 118 12.94 19.47 2.74
CA GLU A 118 11.91 20.39 2.23
C GLU A 118 11.90 20.48 0.68
N HIS A 119 12.41 19.42 0.01
CA HIS A 119 12.55 19.39 -1.44
C HIS A 119 11.63 18.35 -2.07
N THR A 120 10.43 18.77 -2.41
CA THR A 120 9.37 17.89 -2.96
C THR A 120 9.78 17.17 -4.26
N PRO A 121 10.45 17.79 -5.24
CA PRO A 121 10.88 17.06 -6.45
C PRO A 121 11.72 15.82 -6.16
N THR A 122 12.68 15.88 -5.24
CA THR A 122 13.51 14.74 -4.86
C THR A 122 12.67 13.64 -4.17
N MET A 123 11.70 14.03 -3.32
CA MET A 123 10.77 13.06 -2.73
C MET A 123 9.88 12.38 -3.78
N VAL A 124 9.48 13.09 -4.81
CA VAL A 124 8.73 12.50 -5.95
C VAL A 124 9.59 11.53 -6.73
N GLN A 125 10.86 11.85 -6.99
CA GLN A 125 11.83 10.92 -7.59
C GLN A 125 11.99 9.65 -6.73
N HIS A 126 12.11 9.82 -5.40
CA HIS A 126 12.16 8.71 -4.44
C HIS A 126 10.94 7.78 -4.58
N ILE A 127 9.71 8.31 -4.51
CA ILE A 127 8.50 7.52 -4.67
C ILE A 127 8.43 6.85 -6.06
N GLN A 128 8.86 7.54 -7.12
CA GLN A 128 8.91 6.96 -8.46
C GLN A 128 9.94 5.84 -8.57
N MET A 129 11.11 5.96 -7.92
CA MET A 129 12.11 4.90 -7.84
C MET A 129 11.56 3.66 -7.14
N LEU A 130 10.85 3.84 -6.01
CA LEU A 130 10.18 2.74 -5.31
C LEU A 130 9.10 2.07 -6.18
N ARG A 131 8.31 2.85 -6.93
CA ARG A 131 7.28 2.33 -7.85
C ARG A 131 7.90 1.49 -8.95
N THR A 132 8.94 1.99 -9.59
CA THR A 132 9.60 1.31 -10.72
C THR A 132 10.29 0.02 -10.30
N ASN A 133 10.91 -0.01 -9.11
CA ASN A 133 11.71 -1.13 -8.66
C ASN A 133 11.05 -2.00 -7.58
N GLY A 134 9.88 -1.63 -7.09
CA GLY A 134 9.25 -2.26 -5.93
C GLY A 134 8.91 -3.74 -6.09
N MET A 135 8.80 -4.24 -7.31
CA MET A 135 8.60 -5.66 -7.63
C MET A 135 9.76 -6.27 -8.44
N ALA A 136 10.89 -5.60 -8.51
CA ALA A 136 12.11 -6.11 -9.15
C ALA A 136 12.88 -7.06 -8.20
N ASN A 137 14.11 -7.38 -8.55
CA ASN A 137 15.01 -8.05 -7.63
C ASN A 137 15.41 -7.11 -6.48
N PHE A 138 15.48 -7.62 -5.24
CA PHE A 138 15.79 -6.81 -4.05
C PHE A 138 17.14 -6.08 -4.15
N ARG A 139 18.15 -6.71 -4.78
CA ARG A 139 19.43 -6.04 -5.05
C ARG A 139 19.25 -4.77 -5.88
N THR A 140 18.43 -4.82 -6.92
CA THR A 140 18.12 -3.65 -7.77
C THR A 140 17.43 -2.55 -6.96
N LEU A 141 16.48 -2.92 -6.12
CA LEU A 141 15.79 -1.98 -5.26
C LEU A 141 16.71 -1.37 -4.20
N LEU A 142 17.53 -2.19 -3.52
CA LEU A 142 18.45 -1.72 -2.50
C LEU A 142 19.55 -0.84 -3.10
N LEU A 143 19.99 -1.13 -4.32
CA LEU A 143 20.89 -0.26 -5.07
C LEU A 143 20.21 1.07 -5.43
N GLY A 144 18.96 1.02 -5.85
CA GLY A 144 18.15 2.22 -6.13
C GLY A 144 18.04 3.14 -4.91
N ILE A 145 17.70 2.57 -3.74
CA ILE A 145 17.58 3.35 -2.49
C ILE A 145 18.92 3.90 -2.01
N SER A 146 20.03 3.15 -2.18
CA SER A 146 21.37 3.59 -1.80
C SER A 146 21.89 4.74 -2.67
N ARG A 147 21.40 4.85 -3.89
CA ARG A 147 21.73 5.93 -4.84
C ARG A 147 20.68 7.05 -4.88
N ASP A 148 19.61 6.90 -4.11
CA ASP A 148 18.53 7.88 -4.08
C ASP A 148 18.97 9.15 -3.35
N PRO A 149 18.91 10.34 -3.99
CA PRO A 149 19.34 11.58 -3.37
C PRO A 149 18.55 11.97 -2.12
N ALA A 150 17.26 11.61 -2.04
CA ALA A 150 16.46 11.87 -0.84
C ALA A 150 16.97 11.03 0.34
N MET A 151 17.27 9.73 0.12
CA MET A 151 17.82 8.83 1.13
C MET A 151 19.25 9.24 1.54
N ILE A 152 20.12 9.57 0.57
CA ILE A 152 21.49 10.04 0.84
C ILE A 152 21.45 11.27 1.76
N PHE A 153 20.57 12.23 1.49
CA PHE A 153 20.41 13.41 2.33
C PHE A 153 19.75 13.07 3.67
N TRP A 154 18.75 12.18 3.68
CA TRP A 154 18.01 11.79 4.87
C TRP A 154 18.92 11.17 5.95
N LEU A 155 19.87 10.33 5.53
CA LEU A 155 20.79 9.62 6.40
C LEU A 155 22.23 10.22 6.41
N ASP A 156 22.39 11.44 5.90
CA ASP A 156 23.66 12.17 5.92
C ASP A 156 24.83 11.44 5.23
N ASN A 157 24.53 10.57 4.25
CA ASN A 157 25.62 9.88 3.53
C ASN A 157 26.44 10.82 2.63
N ASN A 158 25.88 11.98 2.26
CA ASN A 158 26.64 13.07 1.63
C ASN A 158 27.76 13.64 2.51
N GLU A 159 27.68 13.44 3.83
CA GLU A 159 28.71 13.80 4.82
C GLU A 159 29.60 12.59 5.19
N ASN A 160 29.51 11.50 4.44
CA ASN A 160 30.34 10.30 4.64
C ASN A 160 31.55 10.33 3.71
N HIS A 161 32.68 10.76 4.23
CA HIS A 161 33.93 10.99 3.49
C HIS A 161 34.98 9.95 3.79
N GLY A 162 35.86 9.60 2.83
CA GLY A 162 36.99 8.69 3.06
C GLY A 162 37.93 9.16 4.19
N SER A 163 38.00 10.46 4.45
CA SER A 163 38.76 11.05 5.55
C SER A 163 37.98 11.18 6.88
N SER A 164 36.67 11.03 6.87
CA SER A 164 35.76 11.21 8.03
C SER A 164 34.51 10.39 7.84
N ILE A 165 34.52 9.16 8.34
CA ILE A 165 33.45 8.18 8.16
C ILE A 165 32.20 8.59 8.95
N ASN A 166 31.05 8.58 8.28
CA ASN A 166 29.74 8.69 8.90
C ASN A 166 29.03 7.33 8.85
N GLU A 167 28.77 6.72 10.01
CA GLU A 167 28.21 5.37 10.11
C GLU A 167 26.67 5.34 9.93
N ASN A 168 26.00 6.47 9.84
CA ASN A 168 24.53 6.54 9.87
C ASN A 168 23.89 5.64 8.81
N TYR A 169 24.22 5.86 7.52
CA TYR A 169 23.68 5.03 6.45
C TYR A 169 24.16 3.56 6.54
N GLY A 170 25.41 3.33 6.92
CA GLY A 170 25.96 1.99 7.11
C GLY A 170 25.23 1.17 8.19
N ARG A 171 24.70 1.84 9.22
CA ARG A 171 23.88 1.25 10.27
C ARG A 171 22.48 0.92 9.74
N GLU A 172 21.80 1.90 9.14
CA GLU A 172 20.41 1.75 8.75
C GLU A 172 20.21 0.74 7.61
N ILE A 173 21.16 0.63 6.68
CA ILE A 173 21.07 -0.38 5.62
C ILE A 173 21.07 -1.81 6.18
N LEU A 174 21.72 -2.06 7.32
CA LEU A 174 21.75 -3.35 8.00
C LEU A 174 20.55 -3.51 8.95
N GLU A 175 20.29 -2.51 9.77
CA GLU A 175 19.37 -2.59 10.88
C GLU A 175 17.90 -2.50 10.45
N LEU A 176 17.56 -1.48 9.64
CA LEU A 176 16.17 -1.20 9.28
C LEU A 176 15.80 -1.60 7.85
N PHE A 177 16.77 -1.65 6.94
CA PHE A 177 16.48 -1.83 5.52
C PHE A 177 16.71 -3.24 5.00
N SER A 178 17.42 -4.11 5.75
CA SER A 178 17.74 -5.43 5.22
C SER A 178 17.75 -6.57 6.22
N MET A 179 18.61 -6.55 7.25
CA MET A 179 18.89 -7.74 8.04
C MET A 179 18.23 -7.77 9.42
N GLY A 180 17.91 -6.61 9.99
CA GLY A 180 17.43 -6.49 11.35
C GLY A 180 18.52 -6.69 12.42
N ILE A 181 18.25 -6.19 13.62
CA ILE A 181 19.17 -6.21 14.77
C ILE A 181 19.62 -7.65 15.08
N GLY A 182 20.93 -7.82 15.36
CA GLY A 182 21.52 -9.07 15.84
C GLY A 182 22.13 -9.96 14.76
N ASN A 183 22.06 -9.57 13.49
CA ASN A 183 22.58 -10.34 12.35
C ASN A 183 23.88 -9.77 11.77
N TYR A 184 24.48 -8.79 12.42
CA TYR A 184 25.73 -8.11 12.03
C TYR A 184 26.45 -7.61 13.27
N THR A 185 27.71 -7.18 13.11
CA THR A 185 28.54 -6.61 14.18
C THR A 185 28.74 -5.10 13.97
N GLU A 186 29.24 -4.40 15.01
CA GLU A 186 29.63 -2.99 14.88
C GLU A 186 30.78 -2.79 13.86
N ASP A 187 31.65 -3.80 13.67
CA ASP A 187 32.68 -3.73 12.64
C ASP A 187 32.10 -3.87 11.22
N ASP A 188 31.00 -4.64 11.04
CA ASP A 188 30.26 -4.69 9.77
C ASP A 188 29.65 -3.34 9.43
N ILE A 189 29.05 -2.65 10.43
CA ILE A 189 28.52 -1.28 10.24
C ILE A 189 29.61 -0.33 9.75
N LYS A 190 30.75 -0.30 10.43
CA LYS A 190 31.87 0.57 10.06
C LYS A 190 32.39 0.28 8.66
N ASN A 191 32.56 -1.00 8.31
CA ASN A 191 33.03 -1.38 6.99
C ASN A 191 32.01 -1.11 5.90
N ALA A 192 30.69 -1.26 6.17
CA ALA A 192 29.64 -0.82 5.28
C ALA A 192 29.71 0.70 5.06
N ALA A 193 29.81 1.50 6.13
CA ALA A 193 29.94 2.95 6.03
C ALA A 193 31.16 3.37 5.19
N ARG A 194 32.32 2.73 5.39
CA ARG A 194 33.55 2.94 4.58
C ARG A 194 33.30 2.65 3.09
N ALA A 195 32.52 1.59 2.78
CA ALA A 195 32.20 1.20 1.42
C ALA A 195 31.26 2.20 0.71
N PHE A 196 30.42 2.94 1.45
CA PHE A 196 29.53 3.97 0.92
C PHE A 196 30.14 5.38 0.92
N THR A 197 31.40 5.56 1.29
CA THR A 197 32.10 6.85 1.16
C THR A 197 32.14 7.31 -0.30
N GLY A 198 32.00 8.61 -0.52
CA GLY A 198 31.97 9.20 -1.85
C GLY A 198 30.65 9.03 -2.60
N TRP A 199 29.67 8.26 -2.05
CA TRP A 199 28.32 8.19 -2.59
C TRP A 199 27.54 9.43 -2.16
N THR A 200 27.26 10.31 -3.09
CA THR A 200 26.63 11.60 -2.85
C THR A 200 25.66 11.96 -4.00
N TYR A 201 25.24 13.18 -4.08
CA TYR A 201 24.40 13.68 -5.16
C TYR A 201 24.92 15.02 -5.71
N GLU A 202 24.57 15.31 -6.94
CA GLU A 202 24.79 16.60 -7.56
C GLU A 202 23.46 17.31 -7.73
N GLN A 203 23.40 18.54 -7.25
CA GLN A 203 22.26 19.42 -7.43
C GLN A 203 22.59 20.46 -8.49
N PRO A 204 21.88 20.48 -9.63
CA PRO A 204 22.17 21.44 -10.70
C PRO A 204 22.01 22.90 -10.25
N ILE A 205 22.93 23.76 -10.69
CA ILE A 205 22.87 25.20 -10.45
C ILE A 205 22.26 25.92 -11.68
N PRO A 206 21.43 26.92 -11.49
CA PRO A 206 21.01 27.57 -10.25
C PRO A 206 19.86 26.83 -9.54
N LEU A 207 19.95 26.73 -8.22
CA LEU A 207 18.87 26.25 -7.36
C LEU A 207 17.65 27.18 -7.41
N TYR A 208 17.88 28.45 -7.74
CA TYR A 208 16.86 29.49 -7.82
C TYR A 208 16.90 30.15 -9.24
N PRO A 209 15.77 30.50 -9.83
CA PRO A 209 14.51 30.74 -9.14
C PRO A 209 13.70 29.48 -8.85
N TYR A 210 14.03 28.30 -9.24
CA TYR A 210 12.95 27.32 -9.21
C TYR A 210 13.30 25.88 -8.93
N GLY A 211 14.40 25.51 -8.31
CA GLY A 211 14.63 24.16 -7.72
C GLY A 211 14.03 22.93 -8.47
N GLN A 212 13.76 23.07 -9.76
CA GLN A 212 12.93 22.15 -10.54
C GLN A 212 13.76 21.15 -11.36
N ARG A 213 15.05 21.10 -11.13
CA ARG A 213 15.89 20.10 -11.80
C ARG A 213 16.03 18.90 -10.91
N ASP A 214 15.97 17.74 -11.53
CA ASP A 214 16.22 16.48 -10.88
C ASP A 214 17.61 16.51 -10.23
N VAL A 215 17.68 15.97 -9.03
CA VAL A 215 18.93 15.77 -8.30
C VAL A 215 19.43 14.39 -8.68
N GLU A 216 20.71 14.29 -9.07
CA GLU A 216 21.26 13.04 -9.57
C GLU A 216 22.31 12.47 -8.62
N PHE A 217 22.39 11.16 -8.56
CA PHE A 217 23.45 10.45 -7.85
C PHE A 217 24.82 10.77 -8.45
N LEU A 218 25.79 11.03 -7.57
CA LEU A 218 27.20 11.25 -7.93
C LEU A 218 28.11 10.35 -7.08
N PHE A 219 29.02 9.64 -7.73
CA PHE A 219 30.12 8.97 -7.05
C PHE A 219 31.40 9.79 -7.15
N ARG A 220 31.96 10.19 -6.00
CA ARG A 220 33.25 10.89 -5.88
C ARG A 220 34.34 9.89 -5.57
N ALA A 221 35.06 9.44 -6.59
CA ALA A 221 36.14 8.45 -6.44
C ALA A 221 37.33 8.99 -5.63
N ASP A 222 37.55 10.28 -5.61
CA ASP A 222 38.62 10.95 -4.83
C ASP A 222 38.26 11.08 -3.34
N ASP A 223 37.01 10.86 -2.98
CA ASP A 223 36.51 10.89 -1.60
C ASP A 223 36.10 9.50 -1.10
N HIS A 224 36.41 8.45 -1.87
CA HIS A 224 36.10 7.07 -1.52
C HIS A 224 37.27 6.40 -0.75
N ASP A 225 36.93 5.63 0.30
CA ASP A 225 37.86 4.79 1.03
C ASP A 225 38.18 3.51 0.22
N ASN A 226 39.36 3.47 -0.38
CA ASN A 226 39.84 2.34 -1.20
C ASN A 226 40.61 1.28 -0.43
N ASP A 227 40.72 1.36 0.90
CA ASP A 227 41.42 0.38 1.71
C ASP A 227 40.60 -0.92 1.82
N GLU A 228 41.32 -2.00 2.15
CA GLU A 228 40.72 -3.31 2.40
C GLU A 228 39.64 -3.22 3.51
N LYS A 229 38.51 -3.88 3.32
CA LYS A 229 37.38 -3.98 4.23
C LYS A 229 37.02 -5.45 4.44
N THR A 230 36.51 -5.77 5.63
CA THR A 230 35.88 -7.08 5.90
C THR A 230 34.47 -6.87 6.30
N PHE A 231 33.51 -7.43 5.54
CA PHE A 231 32.08 -7.28 5.74
C PHE A 231 31.40 -8.65 5.66
N LEU A 232 30.69 -9.07 6.73
CA LEU A 232 30.02 -10.37 6.84
C LEU A 232 30.88 -11.55 6.37
N GLY A 233 32.17 -11.52 6.71
CA GLY A 233 33.17 -12.58 6.37
C GLY A 233 33.79 -12.46 4.97
N HIS A 234 33.40 -11.49 4.15
CA HIS A 234 34.01 -11.19 2.85
C HIS A 234 35.07 -10.12 3.01
N THR A 235 36.29 -10.37 2.48
CA THR A 235 37.41 -9.43 2.60
C THR A 235 37.87 -9.00 1.22
N GLY A 236 38.09 -7.69 1.05
CA GLY A 236 38.58 -7.09 -0.20
C GLY A 236 38.46 -5.58 -0.21
N ASN A 237 38.80 -4.97 -1.34
CA ASN A 237 38.49 -3.56 -1.59
C ASN A 237 36.99 -3.43 -1.98
N LEU A 238 36.13 -3.61 -0.98
CA LEU A 238 34.65 -3.60 -1.17
C LEU A 238 34.14 -2.16 -1.34
N ASP A 239 33.25 -1.96 -2.31
CA ASP A 239 32.48 -0.73 -2.47
C ASP A 239 30.99 -0.94 -2.09
N GLY A 240 30.16 0.10 -2.22
CA GLY A 240 28.74 0.04 -1.88
C GLY A 240 27.96 -1.02 -2.70
N ASN A 241 28.37 -1.31 -3.94
CA ASN A 241 27.72 -2.35 -4.75
C ASN A 241 28.01 -3.75 -4.16
N ASP A 242 29.26 -4.00 -3.74
CA ASP A 242 29.65 -5.27 -3.11
C ASP A 242 28.88 -5.49 -1.81
N ILE A 243 28.74 -4.44 -0.98
CA ILE A 243 27.93 -4.49 0.25
C ILE A 243 26.49 -4.91 -0.04
N ILE A 244 25.85 -4.29 -1.05
CA ILE A 244 24.48 -4.62 -1.45
C ILE A 244 24.38 -6.06 -1.95
N ASP A 245 25.34 -6.50 -2.75
CA ASP A 245 25.41 -7.87 -3.28
C ASP A 245 25.52 -8.91 -2.14
N ILE A 246 26.34 -8.65 -1.16
CA ILE A 246 26.48 -9.51 0.02
C ILE A 246 25.20 -9.54 0.84
N ILE A 247 24.59 -8.37 1.13
CA ILE A 247 23.34 -8.26 1.90
C ILE A 247 22.21 -9.04 1.24
N ALA A 248 22.02 -8.90 -0.07
CA ALA A 248 20.92 -9.52 -0.79
C ALA A 248 20.91 -11.06 -0.72
N THR A 249 22.07 -11.66 -0.52
CA THR A 249 22.25 -13.13 -0.42
C THR A 249 22.12 -13.68 1.00
N GLN A 250 21.96 -12.83 2.02
CA GLN A 250 21.85 -13.29 3.40
C GLN A 250 20.46 -13.87 3.72
N GLU A 251 20.40 -15.01 4.40
CA GLU A 251 19.15 -15.57 4.91
C GLU A 251 18.46 -14.60 5.90
N ALA A 252 19.25 -13.86 6.69
CA ALA A 252 18.75 -12.85 7.59
C ALA A 252 17.96 -11.75 6.85
N THR A 253 18.44 -11.33 5.67
CA THR A 253 17.73 -10.38 4.80
C THR A 253 16.41 -10.96 4.30
N ALA A 254 16.44 -12.20 3.80
CA ALA A 254 15.25 -12.91 3.36
C ALA A 254 14.19 -12.99 4.47
N ARG A 255 14.62 -13.30 5.69
CA ARG A 255 13.75 -13.44 6.86
C ARG A 255 13.17 -12.10 7.32
N PHE A 256 13.98 -11.06 7.38
CA PHE A 256 13.58 -9.72 7.80
C PHE A 256 12.57 -9.11 6.80
N ILE A 257 12.90 -9.13 5.52
CA ILE A 257 12.00 -8.62 4.47
C ILE A 257 10.76 -9.51 4.33
N GLY A 258 10.90 -10.84 4.44
CA GLY A 258 9.77 -11.77 4.46
C GLY A 258 8.78 -11.44 5.59
N ARG A 259 9.30 -11.10 6.79
CA ARG A 259 8.46 -10.69 7.94
C ARG A 259 7.77 -9.34 7.70
N HIS A 260 8.43 -8.37 7.05
CA HIS A 260 7.80 -7.12 6.61
C HIS A 260 6.67 -7.38 5.62
N LEU A 261 6.88 -8.26 4.62
CA LEU A 261 5.84 -8.63 3.66
C LEU A 261 4.66 -9.33 4.34
N TYR A 262 4.92 -10.23 5.29
CA TYR A 262 3.88 -10.88 6.08
C TYR A 262 3.07 -9.85 6.88
N ASN A 263 3.74 -8.96 7.62
CA ASN A 263 3.09 -7.89 8.39
C ASN A 263 2.23 -6.98 7.52
N PHE A 264 2.69 -6.66 6.33
CA PHE A 264 1.97 -5.73 5.44
C PHE A 264 0.84 -6.39 4.66
N PHE A 265 0.99 -7.65 4.23
CA PHE A 265 0.03 -8.31 3.35
C PHE A 265 -0.82 -9.39 4.03
N VAL A 266 -0.45 -9.90 5.19
CA VAL A 266 -1.09 -11.09 5.79
C VAL A 266 -1.75 -10.78 7.12
N ALA A 267 -0.98 -10.48 8.15
CA ALA A 267 -1.50 -10.23 9.50
C ALA A 267 -0.58 -9.28 10.25
N ASP A 268 -1.16 -8.50 11.18
CA ASP A 268 -0.40 -7.61 12.04
C ASP A 268 0.61 -8.39 12.90
N GLU A 269 1.85 -7.90 12.95
CA GLU A 269 2.96 -8.37 13.75
C GLU A 269 3.26 -7.41 14.92
N ALA A 270 4.14 -7.81 15.82
CA ALA A 270 4.76 -6.88 16.76
C ALA A 270 5.50 -5.77 15.98
N GLN A 271 5.76 -4.62 16.63
CA GLN A 271 6.54 -3.55 15.98
C GLN A 271 7.99 -3.98 15.73
N VAL A 272 8.61 -3.44 14.69
CA VAL A 272 9.94 -3.85 14.19
C VAL A 272 11.02 -3.92 15.30
N PRO A 273 11.13 -2.98 16.25
CA PRO A 273 12.13 -3.05 17.31
C PRO A 273 12.04 -4.31 18.19
N ALA A 274 10.83 -4.86 18.31
CA ALA A 274 10.62 -6.07 19.11
C ALA A 274 11.03 -7.37 18.36
N TRP A 275 11.28 -7.32 17.05
CA TRP A 275 11.53 -8.52 16.24
C TRP A 275 12.79 -9.30 16.61
N SER A 276 13.74 -8.64 17.25
CA SER A 276 14.96 -9.29 17.77
C SER A 276 14.67 -10.24 18.95
N ILE A 277 13.54 -10.07 19.66
CA ILE A 277 13.16 -10.83 20.83
C ILE A 277 11.81 -11.53 20.72
N GLU A 278 10.91 -11.03 19.89
CA GLU A 278 9.59 -11.63 19.64
C GLU A 278 9.62 -12.44 18.34
N PRO A 279 9.25 -13.72 18.39
CA PRO A 279 9.16 -14.54 17.17
C PRO A 279 8.02 -14.04 16.27
N PRO A 280 8.07 -14.34 14.95
CA PRO A 280 6.95 -14.05 14.06
C PRO A 280 5.68 -14.80 14.48
N VAL A 281 4.52 -14.23 14.14
CA VAL A 281 3.20 -14.82 14.40
C VAL A 281 3.04 -16.16 13.70
N ASP A 282 3.56 -16.27 12.47
CA ASP A 282 3.58 -17.51 11.71
C ASP A 282 5.00 -17.81 11.18
N PRO A 283 5.84 -18.52 11.97
CA PRO A 283 7.18 -18.88 11.54
C PRO A 283 7.23 -19.70 10.26
N ALA A 284 6.23 -20.58 10.03
CA ALA A 284 6.21 -21.44 8.85
C ALA A 284 5.95 -20.63 7.56
N ALA A 285 5.06 -19.64 7.61
CA ALA A 285 4.85 -18.73 6.51
C ALA A 285 6.12 -17.93 6.18
N ILE A 286 6.86 -17.48 7.20
CA ILE A 286 8.15 -16.80 6.99
C ILE A 286 9.17 -17.73 6.36
N ASP A 287 9.26 -18.99 6.79
CA ASP A 287 10.19 -19.98 6.21
C ASP A 287 9.87 -20.29 4.74
N ASP A 288 8.59 -20.31 4.33
CA ASP A 288 8.18 -20.44 2.94
C ASP A 288 8.67 -19.24 2.09
N LEU A 289 8.54 -18.02 2.61
CA LEU A 289 9.03 -16.80 1.94
C LEU A 289 10.56 -16.78 1.84
N VAL A 290 11.27 -17.16 2.92
CA VAL A 290 12.74 -17.28 2.94
C VAL A 290 13.22 -18.29 1.90
N LYS A 291 12.59 -19.47 1.86
CA LYS A 291 12.91 -20.48 0.86
C LYS A 291 12.77 -19.94 -0.56
N THR A 292 11.66 -19.29 -0.85
CA THR A 292 11.44 -18.71 -2.19
C THR A 292 12.46 -17.62 -2.52
N TRP A 293 12.78 -16.75 -1.56
CA TRP A 293 13.80 -15.72 -1.71
C TRP A 293 15.16 -16.31 -2.10
N MET A 294 15.62 -17.32 -1.36
CA MET A 294 16.90 -17.98 -1.63
C MET A 294 16.90 -18.73 -2.95
N ASP A 295 15.80 -19.43 -3.28
CA ASP A 295 15.69 -20.19 -4.54
C ASP A 295 15.59 -19.29 -5.78
N SER A 296 15.08 -18.05 -5.64
CA SER A 296 14.86 -17.11 -6.74
C SER A 296 15.91 -15.99 -6.84
N ASP A 297 16.98 -16.04 -6.03
CA ASP A 297 18.00 -14.99 -5.96
C ASP A 297 17.39 -13.61 -5.64
N ALA A 298 16.56 -13.55 -4.59
CA ALA A 298 15.90 -12.33 -4.09
C ALA A 298 14.91 -11.67 -5.08
N ASP A 299 14.24 -12.45 -5.91
CA ASP A 299 13.17 -11.96 -6.81
C ASP A 299 11.91 -11.68 -6.00
N ILE A 300 11.55 -10.39 -5.87
CA ILE A 300 10.38 -9.94 -5.10
C ILE A 300 9.07 -10.46 -5.72
N ARG A 301 8.96 -10.55 -7.04
CA ARG A 301 7.76 -11.10 -7.71
C ARG A 301 7.55 -12.57 -7.36
N ALA A 302 8.61 -13.35 -7.31
CA ALA A 302 8.55 -14.75 -6.92
C ALA A 302 8.08 -14.91 -5.47
N VAL A 303 8.62 -14.10 -4.56
CA VAL A 303 8.22 -14.08 -3.14
C VAL A 303 6.75 -13.67 -2.98
N LEU A 304 6.29 -12.63 -3.67
CA LEU A 304 4.90 -12.20 -3.68
C LEU A 304 3.96 -13.26 -4.28
N ARG A 305 4.41 -13.98 -5.30
CA ARG A 305 3.62 -15.11 -5.86
C ARG A 305 3.40 -16.19 -4.80
N THR A 306 4.46 -16.61 -4.10
CA THR A 306 4.35 -17.56 -2.99
C THR A 306 3.39 -17.03 -1.93
N LEU A 307 3.51 -15.77 -1.54
CA LEU A 307 2.65 -15.13 -0.55
C LEU A 307 1.17 -15.20 -0.96
N PHE A 308 0.81 -14.66 -2.13
CA PHE A 308 -0.59 -14.54 -2.54
C PHE A 308 -1.26 -15.87 -2.91
N THR A 309 -0.48 -16.90 -3.30
CA THR A 309 -1.05 -18.21 -3.64
C THR A 309 -1.11 -19.18 -2.48
N SER A 310 -0.48 -18.87 -1.34
CA SER A 310 -0.45 -19.73 -0.16
C SER A 310 -1.81 -19.88 0.53
N ASP A 311 -2.01 -21.01 1.18
CA ASP A 311 -3.24 -21.27 1.97
C ASP A 311 -3.27 -20.39 3.23
N TRP A 312 -2.11 -20.09 3.83
CA TRP A 312 -2.03 -19.23 5.01
C TRP A 312 -2.40 -17.78 4.68
N PHE A 313 -2.11 -17.27 3.49
CA PHE A 313 -2.61 -15.96 3.03
C PHE A 313 -4.13 -16.00 2.80
N LYS A 314 -4.63 -17.00 2.06
CA LYS A 314 -6.06 -17.14 1.75
C LYS A 314 -6.92 -17.27 3.02
N ALA A 315 -6.35 -17.83 4.11
CA ALA A 315 -7.01 -17.95 5.41
C ALA A 315 -6.90 -16.69 6.30
N ALA A 316 -6.08 -15.70 5.93
CA ALA A 316 -5.77 -14.53 6.77
C ALA A 316 -6.75 -13.36 6.56
N ARG A 317 -8.02 -13.62 6.23
CA ARG A 317 -9.03 -12.56 6.04
C ARG A 317 -9.25 -11.80 7.34
N PHE A 318 -9.33 -10.46 7.23
CA PHE A 318 -9.57 -9.52 8.34
C PHE A 318 -8.58 -9.64 9.52
N LYS A 319 -7.33 -10.05 9.25
CA LYS A 319 -6.26 -10.20 10.25
C LYS A 319 -5.36 -8.97 10.39
N ARG A 320 -5.59 -7.94 9.60
CA ARG A 320 -4.73 -6.76 9.56
C ARG A 320 -5.54 -5.47 9.59
N VAL A 321 -5.12 -4.51 10.41
CA VAL A 321 -5.69 -3.16 10.44
C VAL A 321 -5.28 -2.38 9.20
N LYS A 322 -6.22 -1.76 8.51
CA LYS A 322 -5.94 -0.85 7.39
C LYS A 322 -5.12 0.34 7.88
N SER A 323 -4.02 0.68 7.19
CA SER A 323 -3.39 1.98 7.38
C SER A 323 -4.34 3.13 7.00
N PRO A 324 -4.11 4.37 7.47
CA PRO A 324 -4.94 5.51 7.07
C PRO A 324 -5.07 5.66 5.55
N THR A 325 -3.98 5.53 4.82
CA THR A 325 -3.98 5.59 3.34
C THR A 325 -4.83 4.48 2.72
N GLU A 326 -4.70 3.25 3.19
CA GLU A 326 -5.52 2.13 2.70
C GLU A 326 -7.01 2.33 3.02
N PHE A 327 -7.31 2.85 4.20
CA PHE A 327 -8.68 3.13 4.63
C PHE A 327 -9.33 4.21 3.75
N VAL A 328 -8.65 5.34 3.56
CA VAL A 328 -9.15 6.45 2.74
C VAL A 328 -9.33 6.00 1.28
N ALA A 329 -8.34 5.32 0.69
CA ALA A 329 -8.44 4.82 -0.67
C ALA A 329 -9.60 3.80 -0.84
N ALA A 330 -9.82 2.92 0.13
CA ALA A 330 -10.95 1.97 0.11
C ALA A 330 -12.31 2.68 0.16
N VAL A 331 -12.45 3.71 1.00
CA VAL A 331 -13.68 4.51 1.09
C VAL A 331 -13.93 5.28 -0.21
N LEU A 332 -12.89 5.85 -0.83
CA LEU A 332 -12.99 6.54 -2.13
C LEU A 332 -13.41 5.59 -3.26
N LYS A 333 -12.88 4.37 -3.28
CA LYS A 333 -13.30 3.36 -4.26
C LYS A 333 -14.75 2.93 -4.05
N LEU A 334 -15.19 2.82 -2.80
CA LEU A 334 -16.56 2.45 -2.47
C LEU A 334 -17.56 3.58 -2.80
N SER A 335 -17.19 4.84 -2.56
CA SER A 335 -18.04 5.99 -2.91
C SER A 335 -18.08 6.28 -4.41
N GLY A 336 -17.08 5.82 -5.15
CA GLY A 336 -16.87 6.17 -6.56
C GLY A 336 -16.35 7.60 -6.78
N ASP A 337 -15.83 8.24 -5.72
CA ASP A 337 -15.20 9.56 -5.82
C ASP A 337 -13.86 9.50 -6.56
N TYR A 338 -13.48 10.64 -7.13
CA TYR A 338 -12.21 10.82 -7.83
C TYR A 338 -11.97 9.83 -8.99
N ARG A 339 -13.04 9.29 -9.60
CA ARG A 339 -12.94 8.61 -10.90
C ARG A 339 -12.53 9.59 -11.99
N GLU A 340 -12.98 10.83 -11.88
CA GLU A 340 -12.55 11.97 -12.67
C GLU A 340 -11.63 12.87 -11.82
N PRO A 341 -10.71 13.63 -12.47
CA PRO A 341 -9.84 14.55 -11.76
C PRO A 341 -10.61 15.64 -10.99
N ASP A 342 -10.17 15.92 -9.76
CA ASP A 342 -10.77 16.94 -8.90
C ASP A 342 -9.68 17.84 -8.27
N THR A 343 -9.98 19.13 -8.10
CA THR A 343 -9.09 20.10 -7.45
C THR A 343 -8.85 19.81 -5.98
N ASP A 344 -9.80 19.11 -5.32
CA ASP A 344 -9.79 18.84 -3.89
C ASP A 344 -8.91 17.65 -3.47
N LEU A 345 -8.30 16.94 -4.43
CA LEU A 345 -7.39 15.82 -4.17
C LEU A 345 -6.30 16.14 -3.13
N HIS A 346 -5.76 17.37 -3.13
CA HIS A 346 -4.74 17.80 -2.16
C HIS A 346 -5.24 17.81 -0.70
N LYS A 347 -6.56 17.88 -0.47
CA LYS A 347 -7.15 17.86 0.89
C LYS A 347 -7.06 16.48 1.54
N LEU A 348 -6.88 15.42 0.74
CA LEU A 348 -6.73 14.05 1.24
C LEU A 348 -5.50 13.89 2.14
N GLU A 349 -4.45 14.68 1.93
CA GLU A 349 -3.30 14.69 2.85
C GLU A 349 -3.74 15.05 4.27
N GLY A 350 -4.49 16.13 4.46
CA GLY A 350 -5.00 16.52 5.78
C GLY A 350 -5.83 15.42 6.44
N THR A 351 -6.60 14.68 5.64
CA THR A 351 -7.42 13.55 6.11
C THR A 351 -6.57 12.42 6.67
N ILE A 352 -5.55 11.97 5.94
CA ILE A 352 -4.69 10.87 6.44
C ILE A 352 -3.78 11.31 7.59
N VAL A 353 -3.35 12.58 7.61
CA VAL A 353 -2.58 13.15 8.72
C VAL A 353 -3.40 13.16 10.01
N ALA A 354 -4.67 13.51 9.97
CA ALA A 354 -5.57 13.44 11.12
C ALA A 354 -5.77 12.00 11.63
N MET A 355 -5.57 11.00 10.77
CA MET A 355 -5.59 9.58 11.11
C MET A 355 -4.22 9.01 11.50
N GLY A 356 -3.15 9.83 11.54
CA GLY A 356 -1.81 9.45 12.00
C GLY A 356 -0.81 9.06 10.91
N GLN A 357 -1.11 9.25 9.61
CA GLN A 357 -0.17 8.95 8.52
C GLN A 357 0.07 10.19 7.66
N LYS A 358 1.32 10.58 7.44
CA LYS A 358 1.71 11.62 6.49
C LYS A 358 2.60 11.00 5.42
N LEU A 359 2.07 10.84 4.21
CA LEU A 359 2.86 10.33 3.08
C LEU A 359 4.02 11.29 2.77
N MET A 360 5.12 10.75 2.28
CA MET A 360 6.40 11.43 2.04
C MET A 360 7.06 12.01 3.30
N ASP A 361 6.50 11.76 4.50
CA ASP A 361 7.04 12.32 5.74
C ASP A 361 6.77 11.39 6.93
N PRO A 362 7.38 10.18 6.95
CA PRO A 362 7.30 9.27 8.08
C PRO A 362 7.90 9.92 9.33
N PRO A 363 7.48 9.51 10.55
CA PRO A 363 7.91 10.15 11.80
C PRO A 363 9.40 9.94 12.12
N SER A 364 10.01 8.89 11.57
CA SER A 364 11.43 8.56 11.75
C SER A 364 11.90 7.66 10.62
N VAL A 365 13.19 7.30 10.61
CA VAL A 365 13.79 6.33 9.69
C VAL A 365 13.22 4.90 9.86
N GLU A 366 12.65 4.60 11.02
CA GLU A 366 11.95 3.34 11.29
C GLU A 366 10.59 3.23 10.57
N GLY A 367 10.06 4.35 10.09
CA GLY A 367 8.73 4.42 9.45
C GLY A 367 7.58 4.61 10.42
N TRP A 368 6.40 4.16 10.02
CA TRP A 368 5.20 4.20 10.86
C TRP A 368 5.04 2.89 11.62
N HIS A 369 4.64 3.00 12.87
CA HIS A 369 4.07 1.86 13.58
C HIS A 369 2.77 1.41 12.92
N THR A 370 2.49 0.12 12.94
CA THR A 370 1.40 -0.50 12.19
C THR A 370 0.41 -1.24 13.12
N GLY A 371 -0.58 -1.88 12.52
CA GLY A 371 -1.55 -2.68 13.25
C GLY A 371 -2.43 -1.81 14.17
N LYS A 372 -2.57 -2.22 15.41
CA LYS A 372 -3.45 -1.55 16.38
C LYS A 372 -3.03 -0.12 16.72
N GLU A 373 -1.78 0.27 16.46
CA GLU A 373 -1.31 1.63 16.73
C GLU A 373 -1.92 2.67 15.77
N TRP A 374 -2.49 2.23 14.65
CA TRP A 374 -3.33 3.09 13.83
C TRP A 374 -4.67 3.47 14.46
N ILE A 375 -5.06 2.83 15.57
CA ILE A 375 -6.40 2.94 16.15
C ILE A 375 -6.28 3.41 17.62
N ASP A 376 -6.50 4.69 17.83
CA ASP A 376 -6.80 5.28 19.13
C ASP A 376 -8.16 5.99 19.09
N GLY A 377 -8.56 6.62 20.20
CA GLY A 377 -9.86 7.29 20.29
C GLY A 377 -10.01 8.46 19.31
N GLY A 378 -8.93 9.19 19.02
CA GLY A 378 -8.91 10.30 18.07
C GLY A 378 -8.92 9.81 16.63
N THR A 379 -7.96 8.97 16.27
CA THR A 379 -7.82 8.45 14.91
C THR A 379 -9.01 7.60 14.47
N LEU A 380 -9.61 6.81 15.38
CA LEU A 380 -10.84 6.07 15.09
C LEU A 380 -12.01 7.02 14.81
N THR A 381 -12.14 8.09 15.58
CA THR A 381 -13.19 9.10 15.36
C THR A 381 -13.04 9.75 13.98
N GLU A 382 -11.81 10.10 13.59
CA GLU A 382 -11.54 10.67 12.26
C GLU A 382 -11.87 9.68 11.13
N ARG A 383 -11.54 8.40 11.30
CA ARG A 383 -11.88 7.34 10.32
C ARG A 383 -13.39 7.21 10.15
N VAL A 384 -14.13 7.10 11.25
CA VAL A 384 -15.58 6.97 11.24
C VAL A 384 -16.24 8.20 10.61
N ASN A 385 -15.84 9.41 11.04
CA ASN A 385 -16.37 10.65 10.48
C ASN A 385 -16.09 10.78 8.98
N TYR A 386 -14.89 10.45 8.54
CA TYR A 386 -14.54 10.49 7.13
C TYR A 386 -15.40 9.54 6.30
N ALA A 387 -15.54 8.28 6.74
CA ALA A 387 -16.35 7.30 6.02
C ALA A 387 -17.82 7.70 5.96
N ILE A 388 -18.41 8.16 7.08
CA ILE A 388 -19.78 8.65 7.13
C ILE A 388 -19.95 9.84 6.18
N ASN A 389 -19.11 10.87 6.30
CA ASN A 389 -19.23 12.09 5.49
C ASN A 389 -19.09 11.81 3.99
N THR A 390 -18.24 10.83 3.62
CA THR A 390 -18.01 10.45 2.22
C THR A 390 -19.18 9.62 1.66
N LEU A 391 -19.78 8.73 2.45
CA LEU A 391 -20.77 7.76 1.98
C LEU A 391 -22.24 8.15 2.29
N ASN A 392 -22.47 9.26 3.01
CA ASN A 392 -23.80 9.73 3.37
C ASN A 392 -24.49 10.53 2.24
N ASP A 393 -24.02 10.40 1.01
CA ASP A 393 -24.58 11.08 -0.16
C ASP A 393 -25.06 10.04 -1.18
N PRO A 394 -26.39 9.88 -1.37
CA PRO A 394 -26.95 8.92 -2.33
C PRO A 394 -26.61 9.25 -3.78
N GLU A 395 -26.17 10.48 -4.08
CA GLU A 395 -25.80 10.89 -5.43
C GLU A 395 -24.38 10.44 -5.82
N LYS A 396 -23.56 10.01 -4.86
CA LYS A 396 -22.25 9.44 -5.13
C LYS A 396 -22.38 8.18 -6.02
N PRO A 397 -21.57 8.05 -7.07
CA PRO A 397 -21.71 6.97 -8.04
C PRO A 397 -21.73 5.57 -7.42
N GLY A 398 -20.83 5.30 -6.46
CA GLY A 398 -20.74 4.00 -5.79
C GLY A 398 -21.90 3.74 -4.84
N VAL A 399 -22.37 4.77 -4.12
CA VAL A 399 -23.54 4.66 -3.24
C VAL A 399 -24.80 4.40 -4.06
N ARG A 400 -24.98 5.12 -5.17
CA ARG A 400 -26.07 4.90 -6.12
C ARG A 400 -26.05 3.47 -6.67
N ALA A 401 -24.89 2.98 -7.08
CA ALA A 401 -24.75 1.62 -7.58
C ALA A 401 -25.15 0.56 -6.54
N ILE A 402 -24.84 0.77 -5.26
CA ILE A 402 -25.28 -0.09 -4.15
C ILE A 402 -26.81 -0.07 -4.03
N VAL A 403 -27.41 1.12 -4.02
CA VAL A 403 -28.88 1.29 -3.94
C VAL A 403 -29.58 0.60 -5.12
N ASP A 404 -29.09 0.82 -6.33
CA ASP A 404 -29.68 0.25 -7.56
C ASP A 404 -29.57 -1.30 -7.56
N ARG A 405 -28.47 -1.86 -7.07
CA ARG A 405 -28.32 -3.31 -6.96
C ARG A 405 -29.26 -3.92 -5.92
N ILE A 406 -29.46 -3.28 -4.76
CA ILE A 406 -30.43 -3.72 -3.75
C ILE A 406 -31.84 -3.64 -4.32
N ARG A 407 -32.20 -2.53 -5.01
CA ARG A 407 -33.48 -2.34 -5.65
C ARG A 407 -33.77 -3.37 -6.73
N SER A 408 -32.76 -3.78 -7.50
CA SER A 408 -32.90 -4.77 -8.57
C SER A 408 -33.28 -6.18 -8.06
N GLY A 409 -33.16 -6.42 -6.75
CA GLY A 409 -33.56 -7.68 -6.11
C GLY A 409 -35.06 -7.92 -6.00
N GLY A 410 -35.92 -6.91 -6.33
CA GLY A 410 -37.37 -7.03 -6.35
C GLY A 410 -38.08 -5.81 -5.77
N ASP A 411 -39.41 -5.83 -5.80
CA ASP A 411 -40.27 -4.72 -5.35
C ASP A 411 -40.19 -4.45 -3.83
N ALA A 412 -39.79 -5.48 -3.06
CA ALA A 412 -39.57 -5.39 -1.63
C ALA A 412 -38.39 -6.26 -1.21
N THR A 413 -37.60 -5.78 -0.24
CA THR A 413 -36.44 -6.48 0.31
C THR A 413 -36.60 -6.61 1.82
N SER A 414 -36.58 -7.87 2.34
CA SER A 414 -36.69 -8.09 3.78
C SER A 414 -35.46 -7.54 4.54
N PRO A 415 -35.58 -7.19 5.84
CA PRO A 415 -34.47 -6.66 6.62
C PRO A 415 -33.22 -7.56 6.61
N ALA A 416 -33.40 -8.87 6.69
CA ALA A 416 -32.27 -9.83 6.65
C ALA A 416 -31.57 -9.83 5.27
N GLN A 417 -32.35 -9.88 4.18
CA GLN A 417 -31.80 -9.80 2.83
C GLN A 417 -31.12 -8.44 2.58
N PHE A 418 -31.66 -7.38 3.12
CA PHE A 418 -31.07 -6.04 3.02
C PHE A 418 -29.68 -6.00 3.67
N VAL A 419 -29.55 -6.47 4.91
CA VAL A 419 -28.26 -6.54 5.61
C VAL A 419 -27.27 -7.42 4.83
N ASP A 420 -27.67 -8.63 4.43
CA ASP A 420 -26.78 -9.55 3.72
C ASP A 420 -26.33 -8.99 2.37
N SER A 421 -27.25 -8.38 1.61
CA SER A 421 -26.92 -7.74 0.32
C SER A 421 -25.97 -6.56 0.50
N LEU A 422 -26.17 -5.73 1.51
CA LEU A 422 -25.31 -4.59 1.77
C LEU A 422 -23.89 -5.04 2.16
N LEU A 423 -23.76 -6.02 3.04
CA LEU A 423 -22.46 -6.59 3.43
C LEU A 423 -21.71 -7.18 2.24
N ASP A 424 -22.42 -7.88 1.36
CA ASP A 424 -21.84 -8.42 0.13
C ASP A 424 -21.39 -7.31 -0.84
N LEU A 425 -22.18 -6.24 -0.99
CA LEU A 425 -21.87 -5.12 -1.88
C LEU A 425 -20.73 -4.21 -1.38
N VAL A 426 -20.55 -4.08 -0.06
CA VAL A 426 -19.42 -3.34 0.55
C VAL A 426 -18.09 -4.09 0.41
N GLY A 427 -18.12 -5.30 -0.11
CA GLY A 427 -16.94 -6.14 -0.39
C GLY A 427 -16.83 -7.32 0.57
N PRO A 428 -17.62 -8.37 0.34
CA PRO A 428 -17.97 -9.47 1.25
C PRO A 428 -17.33 -9.38 2.65
N LEU A 429 -18.01 -8.64 3.55
CA LEU A 429 -17.54 -8.43 4.92
C LEU A 429 -17.98 -9.58 5.83
N GLU A 430 -17.05 -10.04 6.66
CA GLU A 430 -17.36 -10.98 7.74
C GLU A 430 -17.49 -10.17 9.05
N LEU A 431 -18.66 -10.22 9.66
CA LEU A 431 -18.95 -9.52 10.91
C LEU A 431 -19.04 -10.51 12.08
N GLU A 432 -18.66 -10.06 13.26
CA GLU A 432 -19.02 -10.76 14.50
C GLU A 432 -20.55 -10.77 14.67
N SER A 433 -21.08 -11.82 15.32
CA SER A 433 -22.53 -12.02 15.48
C SER A 433 -23.21 -10.80 16.13
N GLU A 434 -22.59 -10.20 17.14
CA GLU A 434 -23.11 -9.02 17.85
C GLU A 434 -23.27 -7.79 16.91
N THR A 435 -22.27 -7.55 16.08
CA THR A 435 -22.33 -6.46 15.08
C THR A 435 -23.43 -6.72 14.06
N ARG A 436 -23.52 -7.95 13.54
CA ARG A 436 -24.54 -8.34 12.57
C ARG A 436 -25.95 -8.24 13.18
N ASP A 437 -26.17 -8.71 14.41
CA ASP A 437 -27.44 -8.62 15.10
C ASP A 437 -27.87 -7.17 15.34
N THR A 438 -26.93 -6.28 15.63
CA THR A 438 -27.17 -4.83 15.78
C THR A 438 -27.63 -4.21 14.45
N LEU A 439 -26.99 -4.54 13.34
CA LEU A 439 -27.39 -4.07 12.01
C LEU A 439 -28.77 -4.60 11.62
N LEU A 440 -29.03 -5.88 11.90
CA LEU A 440 -30.33 -6.49 11.65
C LEU A 440 -31.43 -5.84 12.47
N ALA A 441 -31.23 -5.65 13.77
CA ALA A 441 -32.19 -4.96 14.64
C ALA A 441 -32.45 -3.51 14.17
N HIS A 442 -31.45 -2.83 13.61
CA HIS A 442 -31.63 -1.51 13.00
C HIS A 442 -32.51 -1.60 11.73
N ALA A 443 -32.22 -2.55 10.84
CA ALA A 443 -32.98 -2.75 9.61
C ALA A 443 -34.43 -3.17 9.84
N GLU A 444 -34.74 -3.90 10.94
CA GLU A 444 -36.07 -4.37 11.30
C GLU A 444 -37.00 -3.26 11.80
N LYS A 445 -36.47 -2.14 12.34
CA LYS A 445 -37.27 -1.07 12.94
C LYS A 445 -38.34 -0.52 11.99
N ASP A 446 -38.01 -0.37 10.72
CA ASP A 446 -38.85 0.23 9.72
C ASP A 446 -39.38 -0.80 8.69
N GLY A 447 -39.25 -2.09 8.98
CA GLY A 447 -39.76 -3.20 8.14
C GLY A 447 -38.95 -3.39 6.83
N PRO A 448 -39.54 -4.01 5.79
CA PRO A 448 -38.88 -4.22 4.52
C PRO A 448 -38.59 -2.90 3.78
N LEU A 449 -37.61 -2.91 2.88
CA LEU A 449 -37.44 -1.85 1.89
C LEU A 449 -38.53 -1.99 0.81
N GLU A 450 -39.11 -0.87 0.39
CA GLU A 450 -40.17 -0.85 -0.63
C GLU A 450 -39.78 0.13 -1.76
N TRP A 451 -40.03 -0.27 -3.01
CA TRP A 451 -39.60 0.46 -4.21
C TRP A 451 -40.78 0.81 -5.16
N GLY A 452 -42.01 0.56 -4.74
CA GLY A 452 -43.21 0.63 -5.58
C GLY A 452 -43.71 2.05 -5.92
N SER A 453 -43.23 3.08 -5.20
CA SER A 453 -43.55 4.50 -5.46
C SER A 453 -42.32 5.38 -5.26
N ASP A 454 -42.33 6.60 -5.79
CA ASP A 454 -41.23 7.54 -5.61
C ASP A 454 -40.97 7.85 -4.13
N GLU A 455 -42.03 7.96 -3.32
CA GLU A 455 -41.92 8.22 -1.88
C GLU A 455 -41.29 7.05 -1.14
N SER A 456 -41.74 5.80 -1.38
CA SER A 456 -41.15 4.60 -0.76
C SER A 456 -39.75 4.34 -1.26
N ALA A 457 -39.41 4.62 -2.52
CA ALA A 457 -38.07 4.50 -3.09
C ALA A 457 -37.12 5.52 -2.44
N SER A 458 -37.55 6.77 -2.22
CA SER A 458 -36.72 7.76 -1.50
C SER A 458 -36.45 7.34 -0.07
N ALA A 459 -37.48 6.91 0.67
CA ALA A 459 -37.33 6.43 2.04
C ALA A 459 -36.42 5.19 2.13
N SER A 460 -36.54 4.24 1.19
CA SER A 460 -35.68 3.06 1.11
C SER A 460 -34.23 3.43 0.78
N THR A 461 -34.00 4.41 -0.10
CA THR A 461 -32.67 4.94 -0.41
C THR A 461 -32.00 5.52 0.83
N GLU A 462 -32.70 6.37 1.59
CA GLU A 462 -32.17 6.93 2.84
C GLU A 462 -31.79 5.84 3.85
N ARG A 463 -32.60 4.79 3.96
CA ARG A 463 -32.31 3.65 4.85
C ARG A 463 -31.08 2.86 4.39
N VAL A 464 -30.89 2.67 3.08
CA VAL A 464 -29.69 2.03 2.54
C VAL A 464 -28.46 2.85 2.92
N VAL A 465 -28.49 4.17 2.73
CA VAL A 465 -27.39 5.08 3.10
C VAL A 465 -27.11 5.03 4.60
N GLN A 466 -28.15 5.07 5.44
CA GLN A 466 -27.99 4.98 6.90
C GLN A 466 -27.32 3.66 7.33
N LEU A 467 -27.78 2.52 6.79
CA LEU A 467 -27.19 1.24 7.13
C LEU A 467 -25.74 1.12 6.59
N LEU A 468 -25.47 1.67 5.40
CA LEU A 468 -24.13 1.73 4.83
C LEU A 468 -23.16 2.48 5.77
N THR A 469 -23.58 3.64 6.31
CA THR A 469 -22.77 4.41 7.25
C THR A 469 -22.51 3.65 8.56
N LEU A 470 -23.47 2.84 9.03
CA LEU A 470 -23.25 1.96 10.19
C LEU A 470 -22.25 0.84 9.88
N VAL A 471 -22.34 0.21 8.71
CA VAL A 471 -21.40 -0.86 8.29
C VAL A 471 -19.97 -0.33 8.23
N VAL A 472 -19.74 0.83 7.59
CA VAL A 472 -18.38 1.38 7.47
C VAL A 472 -17.84 1.97 8.77
N SER A 473 -18.71 2.20 9.75
CA SER A 473 -18.35 2.61 11.10
C SER A 473 -18.02 1.43 12.02
N ALA A 474 -18.37 0.19 11.60
CA ALA A 474 -18.13 -0.99 12.40
C ALA A 474 -16.62 -1.28 12.54
N ARG A 475 -16.27 -1.95 13.65
CA ARG A 475 -14.89 -2.35 13.94
C ARG A 475 -14.30 -3.17 12.79
N GLU A 476 -15.07 -4.11 12.26
CA GLU A 476 -14.62 -5.07 11.24
C GLU A 476 -14.25 -4.35 9.93
N TYR A 477 -14.88 -3.23 9.63
CA TYR A 477 -14.52 -2.43 8.45
C TYR A 477 -13.13 -1.80 8.56
N GLN A 478 -12.57 -1.67 9.78
CA GLN A 478 -11.20 -1.16 9.96
C GLN A 478 -10.13 -2.18 9.54
N PHE A 479 -10.52 -3.44 9.35
CA PHE A 479 -9.61 -4.52 8.98
C PHE A 479 -9.69 -4.87 7.48
N ASN A 480 -8.58 -5.45 7.00
CA ASN A 480 -8.47 -5.99 5.64
C ASN A 480 -8.62 -7.51 5.64
#